data_92c6614ae8062fd013f065d7c1768f34
#
_entry.id   92c6614ae8062fd013f065d7c1768f34
#
_cell.length_a   1.000
_cell.length_b   1.000
_cell.length_c   1.000
_cell.angle_alpha   90.00
_cell.angle_beta   90.00
_cell.angle_gamma   90.00
#
_symmetry.space_group_name_H-M   'P 1'
#
loop_
_entity.id
_entity.type
_entity.pdbx_description
1 polymer ?
#
loop_
_entity_poly.entity_id
_entity_poly.type
_entity_poly.pdbx_seq_one_letter_code
_entity_poly.pdbx_strand_id
1 'polypeptide(L)'
;LDYLHSLGRDFLSHGYFISIFFDSANGYIQEFKGVHLPIGIAFRGFILCLTMKFLLKNLSTLLTLLFWIITILISMAFAIWSFTGRYIDAAMDIDYLFKFIYTFCILFYFYYYRKVFSLEKLIRLVVYTTSLIGAINIFSMVTQTGILSYSDKFGFGYSGYYADGNALGVYMVLAVLLCIWYSFYKRNVFYFLLTFIASVGTILIGSRVGIIGILADWGLFLGYFFFFKDSLIQLRWQTRILIIFCMSIAIVYSAIITYETIIQYDNFTLERFSANSLVSSREQLINTGKQVISEFNLTEVLLGKGISGGRFAVASIYDPEEKVKNIESDFYDIILSFGFVLGGLIILAQLFLVFQFIRPFFIKRSRNSLSFITSIGSILWLGIAYTAGHAFFQLN
;
A
#
# COMPACT_ATOMS: atom_id res chain seq x y z
N LEU A 1 27.85 21.92 -11.49
CA LEU A 1 27.29 21.45 -10.21
C LEU A 1 25.77 21.28 -10.30
N ASP A 2 25.04 22.23 -10.93
CA ASP A 2 23.58 22.19 -11.07
C ASP A 2 23.10 21.02 -11.96
N TYR A 3 23.85 20.69 -13.00
CA TYR A 3 23.57 19.55 -13.87
C TYR A 3 23.67 18.20 -13.11
N LEU A 4 24.73 18.01 -12.35
CA LEU A 4 24.89 16.80 -11.50
C LEU A 4 23.82 16.73 -10.42
N HIS A 5 23.37 17.87 -9.92
CA HIS A 5 22.26 17.96 -8.98
C HIS A 5 20.92 17.59 -9.61
N SER A 6 20.65 18.01 -10.86
CA SER A 6 19.42 17.66 -11.58
C SER A 6 19.41 16.16 -11.92
N LEU A 7 20.53 15.63 -12.36
CA LEU A 7 20.69 14.20 -12.68
C LEU A 7 20.49 13.32 -11.43
N GLY A 8 21.04 13.71 -10.28
CA GLY A 8 20.84 13.02 -9.01
C GLY A 8 19.38 13.04 -8.53
N ARG A 9 18.65 14.13 -8.74
CA ARG A 9 17.23 14.24 -8.40
C ARG A 9 16.37 13.37 -9.31
N ASP A 10 16.62 13.39 -10.61
CA ASP A 10 15.91 12.54 -11.56
C ASP A 10 16.17 11.06 -11.28
N PHE A 11 17.41 10.70 -10.96
CA PHE A 11 17.77 9.36 -10.55
C PHE A 11 17.00 8.91 -9.30
N LEU A 12 16.92 9.74 -8.25
CA LEU A 12 16.18 9.41 -7.03
C LEU A 12 14.69 9.22 -7.30
N SER A 13 14.07 10.13 -8.08
CA SER A 13 12.65 9.99 -8.41
C SER A 13 12.33 8.69 -9.14
N HIS A 14 13.19 8.27 -10.07
CA HIS A 14 13.05 6.98 -10.75
C HIS A 14 13.41 5.82 -9.83
N GLY A 15 14.42 5.98 -8.95
CA GLY A 15 14.86 4.97 -8.01
C GLY A 15 13.76 4.48 -7.08
N TYR A 16 12.90 5.38 -6.59
CA TYR A 16 11.74 5.00 -5.78
C TYR A 16 10.78 4.06 -6.53
N PHE A 17 10.52 4.33 -7.81
CA PHE A 17 9.66 3.46 -8.62
C PHE A 17 10.35 2.17 -9.05
N ILE A 18 11.66 2.22 -9.29
CA ILE A 18 12.46 1.06 -9.66
C ILE A 18 12.61 0.08 -8.48
N SER A 19 12.53 0.54 -7.22
CA SER A 19 12.62 -0.35 -6.05
C SER A 19 11.63 -1.51 -6.09
N ILE A 20 10.44 -1.29 -6.62
CA ILE A 20 9.39 -2.31 -6.80
C ILE A 20 9.88 -3.49 -7.67
N PHE A 21 10.73 -3.21 -8.68
CA PHE A 21 11.30 -4.28 -9.52
C PHE A 21 12.35 -5.11 -8.80
N PHE A 22 13.11 -4.49 -7.91
CA PHE A 22 14.05 -5.23 -7.08
C PHE A 22 13.33 -6.17 -6.11
N ASP A 23 12.14 -5.79 -5.63
CA ASP A 23 11.30 -6.66 -4.81
C ASP A 23 10.75 -7.84 -5.62
N SER A 24 10.30 -7.60 -6.84
CA SER A 24 9.88 -8.66 -7.77
C SER A 24 11.02 -9.61 -8.10
N ALA A 25 12.22 -9.07 -8.40
CA ALA A 25 13.41 -9.89 -8.68
C ALA A 25 13.82 -10.73 -7.45
N ASN A 26 13.74 -10.13 -6.25
CA ASN A 26 14.03 -10.84 -5.01
C ASN A 26 13.04 -11.98 -4.76
N GLY A 27 11.74 -11.73 -4.95
CA GLY A 27 10.72 -12.76 -4.82
C GLY A 27 10.89 -13.89 -5.84
N TYR A 28 11.24 -13.56 -7.09
CA TYR A 28 11.55 -14.57 -8.11
C TYR A 28 12.73 -15.46 -7.70
N ILE A 29 13.83 -14.86 -7.24
CA ILE A 29 15.02 -15.61 -6.81
C ILE A 29 14.69 -16.48 -5.59
N GLN A 30 13.94 -15.97 -4.64
CA GLN A 30 13.51 -16.71 -3.47
C GLN A 30 12.66 -17.93 -3.84
N GLU A 31 11.66 -17.77 -4.69
CA GLU A 31 10.74 -18.82 -5.11
C GLU A 31 11.45 -19.91 -5.94
N PHE A 32 12.24 -19.51 -6.92
CA PHE A 32 12.83 -20.48 -7.89
C PHE A 32 14.22 -20.99 -7.51
N LYS A 33 14.95 -20.28 -6.65
CA LYS A 33 16.30 -20.66 -6.25
C LYS A 33 16.41 -21.00 -4.77
N GLY A 34 15.37 -20.77 -3.99
CA GLY A 34 15.38 -20.97 -2.53
C GLY A 34 16.38 -20.08 -1.79
N VAL A 35 16.88 -19.01 -2.44
CA VAL A 35 17.91 -18.13 -1.87
C VAL A 35 17.28 -16.80 -1.47
N HIS A 36 17.35 -16.48 -0.18
CA HIS A 36 16.97 -15.18 0.34
C HIS A 36 18.10 -14.17 0.11
N LEU A 37 17.99 -13.36 -0.94
CA LEU A 37 18.90 -12.24 -1.17
C LEU A 37 18.20 -10.93 -0.80
N PRO A 38 18.75 -10.13 0.12
CA PRO A 38 18.10 -8.87 0.53
C PRO A 38 18.34 -7.75 -0.51
N ILE A 39 18.11 -8.04 -1.80
CA ILE A 39 18.40 -7.10 -2.90
C ILE A 39 17.52 -5.86 -2.79
N GLY A 40 16.22 -6.05 -2.51
CA GLY A 40 15.28 -4.94 -2.33
C GLY A 40 15.66 -4.03 -1.17
N ILE A 41 16.01 -4.61 -0.02
CA ILE A 41 16.46 -3.87 1.17
C ILE A 41 17.77 -3.11 0.87
N ALA A 42 18.74 -3.76 0.22
CA ALA A 42 20.01 -3.13 -0.12
C ALA A 42 19.82 -1.94 -1.08
N PHE A 43 18.96 -2.10 -2.10
CA PHE A 43 18.65 -1.02 -3.04
C PHE A 43 17.92 0.14 -2.35
N ARG A 44 16.92 -0.14 -1.51
CA ARG A 44 16.24 0.90 -0.71
C ARG A 44 17.20 1.60 0.24
N GLY A 45 18.12 0.87 0.87
CA GLY A 45 19.17 1.45 1.71
C GLY A 45 20.06 2.43 0.94
N PHE A 46 20.45 2.08 -0.28
CA PHE A 46 21.20 2.96 -1.17
C PHE A 46 20.40 4.24 -1.53
N ILE A 47 19.13 4.08 -1.92
CA ILE A 47 18.24 5.23 -2.21
C ILE A 47 18.02 6.08 -0.96
N LEU A 48 17.88 5.47 0.22
CA LEU A 48 17.75 6.16 1.49
C LEU A 48 18.98 7.02 1.78
N CYS A 49 20.20 6.47 1.66
CA CYS A 49 21.45 7.22 1.85
C CYS A 49 21.54 8.43 0.90
N LEU A 50 21.18 8.25 -0.37
CA LEU A 50 21.16 9.35 -1.33
C LEU A 50 20.11 10.41 -0.94
N THR A 51 18.92 9.98 -0.53
CA THR A 51 17.86 10.88 -0.09
C THR A 51 18.27 11.70 1.13
N MET A 52 18.87 11.06 2.12
CA MET A 52 19.41 11.74 3.32
C MET A 52 20.43 12.80 2.94
N LYS A 53 21.36 12.51 2.02
CA LYS A 53 22.31 13.50 1.50
C LYS A 53 21.63 14.77 0.94
N PHE A 54 20.48 14.62 0.26
CA PHE A 54 19.72 15.77 -0.25
C PHE A 54 18.94 16.49 0.86
N LEU A 55 18.40 15.76 1.84
CA LEU A 55 17.65 16.33 2.97
C LEU A 55 18.55 17.06 3.97
N LEU A 56 19.83 16.69 4.08
CA LEU A 56 20.82 17.39 4.91
C LEU A 56 20.94 18.89 4.61
N LYS A 57 20.52 19.32 3.43
CA LYS A 57 20.50 20.74 3.06
C LYS A 57 19.37 21.54 3.72
N ASN A 58 18.42 20.88 4.35
CA ASN A 58 17.31 21.52 5.06
C ASN A 58 17.22 21.02 6.50
N LEU A 59 17.78 21.83 7.40
CA LEU A 59 17.90 21.49 8.81
C LEU A 59 16.54 21.19 9.48
N SER A 60 15.47 21.92 9.14
CA SER A 60 14.16 21.70 9.75
C SER A 60 13.56 20.33 9.35
N THR A 61 13.72 19.95 8.09
CA THR A 61 13.28 18.64 7.59
C THR A 61 14.11 17.52 8.23
N LEU A 62 15.42 17.73 8.33
CA LEU A 62 16.32 16.77 8.99
C LEU A 62 15.95 16.58 10.46
N LEU A 63 15.73 17.66 11.21
CA LEU A 63 15.35 17.59 12.62
C LEU A 63 14.02 16.86 12.83
N THR A 64 13.04 17.10 11.95
CA THR A 64 11.75 16.38 12.01
C THR A 64 11.97 14.88 11.75
N LEU A 65 12.77 14.53 10.77
CA LEU A 65 13.10 13.14 10.48
C LEU A 65 13.84 12.47 11.64
N LEU A 66 14.84 13.15 12.21
CA LEU A 66 15.59 12.65 13.38
C LEU A 66 14.66 12.47 14.59
N PHE A 67 13.73 13.38 14.81
CA PHE A 67 12.72 13.21 15.86
C PHE A 67 11.96 11.89 15.70
N TRP A 68 11.46 11.59 14.51
CA TRP A 68 10.73 10.34 14.26
C TRP A 68 11.62 9.10 14.42
N ILE A 69 12.87 9.16 13.92
CA ILE A 69 13.83 8.06 14.05
C ILE A 69 14.10 7.78 15.53
N ILE A 70 14.42 8.81 16.31
CA ILE A 70 14.72 8.68 17.75
C ILE A 70 13.51 8.13 18.49
N THR A 71 12.32 8.61 18.17
CA THR A 71 11.06 8.17 18.76
C THR A 71 10.83 6.66 18.53
N ILE A 72 11.06 6.17 17.32
CA ILE A 72 10.92 4.74 16.99
C ILE A 72 12.03 3.92 17.70
N LEU A 73 13.26 4.42 17.72
CA LEU A 73 14.36 3.75 18.43
C LEU A 73 14.12 3.63 19.93
N ILE A 74 13.54 4.66 20.57
CA ILE A 74 13.14 4.61 21.98
C ILE A 74 12.07 3.54 22.21
N SER A 75 11.05 3.50 21.35
CA SER A 75 10.00 2.48 21.42
C SER A 75 10.57 1.06 21.29
N MET A 76 11.47 0.84 20.33
CA MET A 76 12.15 -0.45 20.16
C MET A 76 13.02 -0.83 21.35
N ALA A 77 13.85 0.10 21.85
CA ALA A 77 14.70 -0.12 23.03
C ALA A 77 13.85 -0.47 24.25
N PHE A 78 12.72 0.20 24.41
CA PHE A 78 11.78 -0.10 25.50
C PHE A 78 11.15 -1.49 25.31
N ALA A 79 10.75 -1.86 24.11
CA ALA A 79 10.23 -3.20 23.83
C ALA A 79 11.24 -4.29 24.16
N ILE A 80 12.49 -4.14 23.72
CA ILE A 80 13.59 -5.06 24.05
C ILE A 80 13.77 -5.16 25.56
N TRP A 81 13.78 -4.04 26.26
CA TRP A 81 13.95 -4.02 27.72
C TRP A 81 12.78 -4.68 28.47
N SER A 82 11.53 -4.39 28.07
CA SER A 82 10.32 -4.92 28.70
C SER A 82 10.10 -6.41 28.49
N PHE A 83 10.62 -6.95 27.38
CA PHE A 83 10.47 -8.35 27.00
C PHE A 83 11.74 -9.17 27.16
N THR A 84 12.71 -8.71 27.94
CA THR A 84 13.93 -9.46 28.25
C THR A 84 13.58 -10.87 28.76
N GLY A 85 14.03 -11.90 28.04
CA GLY A 85 13.69 -13.31 28.33
C GLY A 85 12.46 -13.88 27.60
N ARG A 86 11.74 -13.07 26.81
CA ARG A 86 10.65 -13.51 25.91
C ARG A 86 11.11 -13.48 24.46
N TYR A 87 10.35 -14.11 23.58
CA TYR A 87 10.64 -14.10 22.15
C TYR A 87 10.52 -12.68 21.60
N ILE A 88 11.64 -12.12 21.12
CA ILE A 88 11.72 -10.86 20.41
C ILE A 88 12.45 -11.11 19.10
N ASP A 89 11.85 -10.72 17.99
CA ASP A 89 12.49 -10.76 16.69
C ASP A 89 13.05 -9.38 16.34
N ALA A 90 14.30 -9.14 16.75
CA ALA A 90 15.01 -7.89 16.47
C ALA A 90 15.15 -7.63 14.97
N ALA A 91 15.23 -8.65 14.13
CA ALA A 91 15.29 -8.51 12.68
C ALA A 91 13.97 -7.95 12.13
N MET A 92 12.85 -8.42 12.66
CA MET A 92 11.53 -7.88 12.33
C MET A 92 11.42 -6.41 12.72
N ASP A 93 11.80 -6.04 13.92
CA ASP A 93 11.73 -4.66 14.40
C ASP A 93 12.61 -3.73 13.55
N ILE A 94 13.81 -4.18 13.17
CA ILE A 94 14.73 -3.42 12.30
C ILE A 94 14.13 -3.26 10.88
N ASP A 95 13.54 -4.30 10.31
CA ASP A 95 12.90 -4.23 9.00
C ASP A 95 11.75 -3.22 8.98
N TYR A 96 10.89 -3.24 10.00
CA TYR A 96 9.80 -2.27 10.12
C TYR A 96 10.30 -0.85 10.37
N LEU A 97 11.31 -0.67 11.22
CA LEU A 97 11.96 0.63 11.42
C LEU A 97 12.49 1.18 10.09
N PHE A 98 13.16 0.33 9.32
CA PHE A 98 13.70 0.71 8.01
C PHE A 98 12.59 1.14 7.03
N LYS A 99 11.48 0.41 6.98
CA LYS A 99 10.31 0.75 6.15
C LYS A 99 9.71 2.10 6.56
N PHE A 100 9.58 2.36 7.86
CA PHE A 100 9.13 3.66 8.38
C PHE A 100 10.03 4.81 7.94
N ILE A 101 11.34 4.68 8.20
CA ILE A 101 12.33 5.72 7.84
C ILE A 101 12.30 5.96 6.32
N TYR A 102 12.25 4.90 5.53
CA TYR A 102 12.21 4.98 4.08
C TYR A 102 10.98 5.76 3.60
N THR A 103 9.80 5.43 4.11
CA THR A 103 8.54 6.10 3.76
C THR A 103 8.57 7.59 4.12
N PHE A 104 9.02 7.95 5.33
CA PHE A 104 9.14 9.35 5.72
C PHE A 104 10.17 10.09 4.86
N CYS A 105 11.30 9.50 4.56
CA CYS A 105 12.30 10.10 3.68
C CYS A 105 11.75 10.39 2.29
N ILE A 106 10.97 9.49 1.70
CA ILE A 106 10.31 9.69 0.42
C ILE A 106 9.36 10.89 0.49
N LEU A 107 8.48 10.91 1.49
CA LEU A 107 7.50 11.98 1.67
C LEU A 107 8.19 13.36 1.83
N PHE A 108 9.19 13.44 2.68
CA PHE A 108 9.95 14.69 2.89
C PHE A 108 10.73 15.10 1.64
N TYR A 109 11.32 14.15 0.92
CA TYR A 109 12.02 14.42 -0.33
C TYR A 109 11.10 15.03 -1.38
N PHE A 110 9.96 14.41 -1.67
CA PHE A 110 9.00 14.93 -2.62
C PHE A 110 8.36 16.25 -2.15
N TYR A 111 8.08 16.41 -0.87
CA TYR A 111 7.59 17.65 -0.32
C TYR A 111 8.58 18.80 -0.48
N TYR A 112 9.85 18.56 -0.17
CA TYR A 112 10.91 19.56 -0.28
C TYR A 112 11.14 20.00 -1.73
N TYR A 113 11.19 19.04 -2.64
CA TYR A 113 11.42 19.30 -4.06
C TYR A 113 10.15 19.48 -4.89
N ARG A 114 8.96 19.63 -4.27
CA ARG A 114 7.66 19.72 -4.97
C ARG A 114 7.58 20.79 -6.06
N LYS A 115 8.35 21.88 -5.96
CA LYS A 115 8.40 22.95 -6.97
C LYS A 115 9.25 22.58 -8.20
N VAL A 116 10.10 21.58 -8.08
CA VAL A 116 11.03 21.15 -9.12
C VAL A 116 10.47 19.98 -9.92
N PHE A 117 9.68 19.13 -9.26
CA PHE A 117 9.06 18.00 -9.93
C PHE A 117 7.81 18.40 -10.69
N SER A 118 7.73 18.00 -11.97
CA SER A 118 6.47 18.03 -12.68
C SER A 118 5.57 16.93 -12.13
N LEU A 119 4.42 17.33 -11.58
CA LEU A 119 3.39 16.38 -11.10
C LEU A 119 2.98 15.40 -12.19
N GLU A 120 2.89 15.88 -13.43
CA GLU A 120 2.57 15.04 -14.58
C GLU A 120 3.63 13.94 -14.82
N LYS A 121 4.93 14.30 -14.68
CA LYS A 121 6.03 13.32 -14.81
C LYS A 121 5.92 12.23 -13.74
N LEU A 122 5.61 12.59 -12.49
CA LEU A 122 5.43 11.65 -11.40
C LEU A 122 4.23 10.74 -11.63
N ILE A 123 3.08 11.28 -11.99
CA ILE A 123 1.88 10.47 -12.29
C ILE A 123 2.16 9.51 -13.46
N ARG A 124 2.83 9.97 -14.50
CA ARG A 124 3.22 9.12 -15.62
C ARG A 124 4.14 7.96 -15.20
N LEU A 125 5.06 8.19 -14.28
CA LEU A 125 5.89 7.12 -13.70
C LEU A 125 5.03 6.11 -12.94
N VAL A 126 4.08 6.57 -12.10
CA VAL A 126 3.11 5.69 -11.43
C VAL A 126 2.36 4.84 -12.45
N VAL A 127 1.83 5.44 -13.53
CA VAL A 127 1.10 4.71 -14.57
C VAL A 127 1.95 3.61 -15.18
N TYR A 128 3.19 3.92 -15.58
CA TYR A 128 4.07 2.92 -16.19
C TYR A 128 4.43 1.80 -15.22
N THR A 129 4.79 2.14 -13.98
CA THR A 129 5.15 1.16 -12.96
C THR A 129 3.99 0.24 -12.62
N THR A 130 2.81 0.81 -12.38
CA THR A 130 1.60 0.05 -12.05
C THR A 130 1.19 -0.88 -13.20
N SER A 131 1.24 -0.38 -14.43
CA SER A 131 0.92 -1.20 -15.61
C SER A 131 1.93 -2.34 -15.82
N LEU A 132 3.20 -2.11 -15.52
CA LEU A 132 4.22 -3.13 -15.63
C LEU A 132 4.05 -4.20 -14.53
N ILE A 133 3.71 -3.81 -13.30
CA ILE A 133 3.33 -4.76 -12.24
C ILE A 133 2.12 -5.58 -12.69
N GLY A 134 1.08 -4.93 -13.22
CA GLY A 134 -0.08 -5.62 -13.77
C GLY A 134 0.29 -6.62 -14.88
N ALA A 135 1.18 -6.25 -15.79
CA ALA A 135 1.68 -7.14 -16.83
C ALA A 135 2.47 -8.33 -16.26
N ILE A 136 3.29 -8.13 -15.24
CA ILE A 136 4.00 -9.21 -14.53
C ILE A 136 2.99 -10.17 -13.90
N ASN A 137 1.94 -9.68 -13.25
CA ASN A 137 0.90 -10.53 -12.66
C ASN A 137 0.15 -11.35 -13.72
N ILE A 138 -0.20 -10.73 -14.85
CA ILE A 138 -0.83 -11.44 -15.98
C ILE A 138 0.12 -12.50 -16.54
N PHE A 139 1.38 -12.14 -16.76
CA PHE A 139 2.40 -13.07 -17.26
C PHE A 139 2.58 -14.26 -16.32
N SER A 140 2.71 -14.01 -15.03
CA SER A 140 2.89 -15.05 -14.02
C SER A 140 1.70 -16.02 -13.96
N MET A 141 0.47 -15.51 -14.11
CA MET A 141 -0.72 -16.34 -14.20
C MET A 141 -0.72 -17.20 -15.48
N VAL A 142 -0.46 -16.60 -16.63
CA VAL A 142 -0.48 -17.31 -17.92
C VAL A 142 0.59 -18.41 -17.98
N THR A 143 1.76 -18.15 -17.42
CA THR A 143 2.88 -19.10 -17.38
C THR A 143 2.84 -20.03 -16.17
N GLN A 144 1.95 -19.78 -15.20
CA GLN A 144 1.86 -20.50 -13.93
C GLN A 144 3.20 -20.53 -13.15
N THR A 145 3.96 -19.43 -13.26
CA THR A 145 5.30 -19.30 -12.66
C THR A 145 5.35 -18.33 -11.50
N GLY A 146 4.24 -17.69 -11.15
CA GLY A 146 4.20 -16.67 -10.09
C GLY A 146 3.94 -17.25 -8.70
N ILE A 147 4.18 -16.41 -7.70
CA ILE A 147 3.82 -16.72 -6.31
C ILE A 147 2.30 -16.68 -6.19
N LEU A 148 1.74 -17.75 -5.63
CA LEU A 148 0.31 -17.82 -5.32
C LEU A 148 0.03 -17.04 -4.05
N SER A 149 -0.89 -16.09 -4.12
CA SER A 149 -1.30 -15.29 -2.94
C SER A 149 -1.92 -16.14 -1.83
N TYR A 150 -2.46 -17.32 -2.18
CA TYR A 150 -3.15 -18.24 -1.28
C TYR A 150 -2.74 -19.70 -1.59
N SER A 151 -1.44 -20.01 -1.45
CA SER A 151 -0.85 -21.30 -1.80
C SER A 151 -1.31 -22.45 -0.89
N ASP A 152 -1.52 -22.15 0.40
CA ASP A 152 -1.59 -23.19 1.45
C ASP A 152 -2.87 -24.02 1.44
N LYS A 153 -3.93 -23.55 0.78
CA LYS A 153 -5.22 -24.27 0.76
C LYS A 153 -5.90 -24.35 -0.62
N PHE A 154 -5.66 -23.40 -1.53
CA PHE A 154 -6.59 -23.22 -2.65
C PHE A 154 -5.96 -22.89 -4.01
N GLY A 155 -4.64 -22.65 -4.11
CA GLY A 155 -3.96 -22.35 -5.39
C GLY A 155 -4.52 -21.15 -6.15
N PHE A 156 -5.07 -20.14 -5.45
CA PHE A 156 -5.76 -19.01 -6.05
C PHE A 156 -5.04 -17.69 -5.85
N GLY A 157 -5.10 -16.84 -6.87
CA GLY A 157 -4.49 -15.51 -6.88
C GLY A 157 -3.00 -15.55 -7.25
N TYR A 158 -2.59 -14.70 -8.16
CA TYR A 158 -1.20 -14.56 -8.60
C TYR A 158 -0.69 -13.16 -8.25
N SER A 159 0.23 -13.09 -7.29
CA SER A 159 0.90 -11.83 -6.94
C SER A 159 2.15 -11.55 -7.78
N GLY A 160 2.26 -12.17 -8.94
CA GLY A 160 3.47 -12.11 -9.74
C GLY A 160 4.62 -12.79 -9.01
N TYR A 161 5.66 -12.01 -8.72
CA TYR A 161 6.81 -12.45 -7.94
C TYR A 161 6.95 -11.64 -6.65
N TYR A 162 5.84 -11.08 -6.13
CA TYR A 162 5.83 -10.31 -4.89
C TYR A 162 5.37 -11.20 -3.74
N ALA A 163 6.14 -11.19 -2.65
CA ALA A 163 5.88 -12.05 -1.49
C ALA A 163 4.60 -11.67 -0.72
N ASP A 164 4.19 -10.41 -0.76
CA ASP A 164 3.00 -9.93 -0.05
C ASP A 164 1.93 -9.45 -1.05
N GLY A 165 1.01 -10.36 -1.37
CA GLY A 165 -0.12 -10.05 -2.26
C GLY A 165 -1.12 -9.06 -1.68
N ASN A 166 -1.27 -8.99 -0.35
CA ASN A 166 -2.21 -8.03 0.27
C ASN A 166 -1.68 -6.60 0.17
N ALA A 167 -0.42 -6.37 0.53
CA ALA A 167 0.21 -5.05 0.40
C ALA A 167 0.27 -4.59 -1.06
N LEU A 168 0.60 -5.51 -1.98
CA LEU A 168 0.57 -5.25 -3.41
C LEU A 168 -0.83 -4.84 -3.87
N GLY A 169 -1.88 -5.54 -3.40
CA GLY A 169 -3.28 -5.22 -3.71
C GLY A 169 -3.66 -3.80 -3.29
N VAL A 170 -3.27 -3.37 -2.09
CA VAL A 170 -3.50 -2.01 -1.60
C VAL A 170 -2.80 -0.96 -2.47
N TYR A 171 -1.51 -1.18 -2.76
CA TYR A 171 -0.76 -0.29 -3.64
C TYR A 171 -1.41 -0.18 -5.01
N MET A 172 -1.76 -1.31 -5.63
CA MET A 172 -2.33 -1.35 -6.96
C MET A 172 -3.68 -0.63 -7.04
N VAL A 173 -4.57 -0.79 -6.07
CA VAL A 173 -5.85 -0.06 -6.01
C VAL A 173 -5.61 1.45 -6.04
N LEU A 174 -4.79 1.97 -5.13
CA LEU A 174 -4.52 3.42 -5.07
C LEU A 174 -3.85 3.95 -6.33
N ALA A 175 -2.94 3.17 -6.91
CA ALA A 175 -2.23 3.54 -8.12
C ALA A 175 -3.13 3.47 -9.37
N VAL A 176 -4.02 2.47 -9.47
CA VAL A 176 -4.98 2.34 -10.58
C VAL A 176 -5.96 3.51 -10.61
N LEU A 177 -6.39 4.01 -9.46
CA LEU A 177 -7.22 5.22 -9.40
C LEU A 177 -6.54 6.42 -10.10
N LEU A 178 -5.23 6.60 -9.90
CA LEU A 178 -4.44 7.61 -10.61
C LEU A 178 -4.28 7.28 -12.10
N CYS A 179 -4.12 6.01 -12.46
CA CYS A 179 -4.05 5.56 -13.86
C CYS A 179 -5.34 5.87 -14.61
N ILE A 180 -6.50 5.59 -14.00
CA ILE A 180 -7.82 5.92 -14.55
C ILE A 180 -7.89 7.43 -14.83
N TRP A 181 -7.61 8.25 -13.81
CA TRP A 181 -7.65 9.71 -13.98
C TRP A 181 -6.71 10.18 -15.09
N TYR A 182 -5.48 9.68 -15.14
CA TYR A 182 -4.48 10.12 -16.11
C TYR A 182 -4.84 9.73 -17.54
N SER A 183 -5.44 8.56 -17.76
CA SER A 183 -5.90 8.11 -19.07
C SER A 183 -7.01 9.02 -19.63
N PHE A 184 -7.95 9.43 -18.78
CA PHE A 184 -8.98 10.41 -19.15
C PHE A 184 -8.41 11.82 -19.35
N TYR A 185 -7.45 12.22 -18.51
CA TYR A 185 -6.78 13.51 -18.66
C TYR A 185 -6.03 13.63 -20.00
N LYS A 186 -5.29 12.57 -20.37
CA LYS A 186 -4.53 12.53 -21.63
C LYS A 186 -5.37 12.21 -22.86
N ARG A 187 -6.55 11.60 -22.69
CA ARG A 187 -7.45 11.19 -23.79
C ARG A 187 -6.73 10.32 -24.83
N ASN A 188 -5.81 9.48 -24.42
CA ASN A 188 -5.00 8.67 -25.31
C ASN A 188 -5.25 7.18 -25.03
N VAL A 189 -5.59 6.43 -26.10
CA VAL A 189 -5.88 5.00 -26.05
C VAL A 189 -4.75 4.20 -25.40
N PHE A 190 -3.50 4.60 -25.61
CA PHE A 190 -2.36 3.94 -25.01
C PHE A 190 -2.44 3.93 -23.47
N TYR A 191 -2.78 5.07 -22.84
CA TYR A 191 -2.93 5.12 -21.37
C TYR A 191 -4.16 4.34 -20.88
N PHE A 192 -5.23 4.24 -21.68
CA PHE A 192 -6.36 3.36 -21.35
C PHE A 192 -5.94 1.89 -21.35
N LEU A 193 -5.13 1.45 -22.33
CA LEU A 193 -4.60 0.09 -22.37
C LEU A 193 -3.70 -0.20 -21.15
N LEU A 194 -2.84 0.73 -20.78
CA LEU A 194 -2.00 0.60 -19.59
C LEU A 194 -2.85 0.48 -18.31
N THR A 195 -3.89 1.31 -18.21
CA THR A 195 -4.82 1.26 -17.06
C THR A 195 -5.59 -0.06 -17.01
N PHE A 196 -6.00 -0.57 -18.17
CA PHE A 196 -6.67 -1.86 -18.26
C PHE A 196 -5.76 -3.01 -17.81
N ILE A 197 -4.52 -3.04 -18.28
CA ILE A 197 -3.50 -4.02 -17.85
C ILE A 197 -3.29 -3.95 -16.32
N ALA A 198 -3.16 -2.75 -15.78
CA ALA A 198 -3.03 -2.53 -14.34
C ALA A 198 -4.25 -3.05 -13.55
N SER A 199 -5.47 -2.75 -14.04
CA SER A 199 -6.72 -3.19 -13.40
C SER A 199 -6.86 -4.71 -13.40
N VAL A 200 -6.63 -5.35 -14.55
CA VAL A 200 -6.67 -6.82 -14.67
C VAL A 200 -5.61 -7.45 -13.75
N GLY A 201 -4.36 -6.96 -13.80
CA GLY A 201 -3.29 -7.45 -12.94
C GLY A 201 -3.60 -7.33 -11.44
N THR A 202 -4.36 -6.30 -11.04
CA THR A 202 -4.80 -6.13 -9.65
C THR A 202 -5.86 -7.16 -9.26
N ILE A 203 -6.82 -7.42 -10.13
CA ILE A 203 -7.85 -8.45 -9.89
C ILE A 203 -7.20 -9.82 -9.74
N LEU A 204 -6.19 -10.12 -10.56
CA LEU A 204 -5.49 -11.41 -10.55
C LEU A 204 -4.72 -11.69 -9.25
N ILE A 205 -4.37 -10.68 -8.47
CA ILE A 205 -3.80 -10.88 -7.13
C ILE A 205 -4.77 -11.70 -6.24
N GLY A 206 -6.07 -11.64 -6.54
CA GLY A 206 -7.09 -12.39 -5.81
C GLY A 206 -7.36 -11.86 -4.39
N SER A 207 -6.77 -10.74 -3.99
CA SER A 207 -7.05 -10.11 -2.70
C SER A 207 -8.43 -9.44 -2.74
N ARG A 208 -9.18 -9.54 -1.63
CA ARG A 208 -10.49 -8.88 -1.50
C ARG A 208 -10.38 -7.36 -1.72
N VAL A 209 -9.34 -6.76 -1.17
CA VAL A 209 -9.04 -5.33 -1.32
C VAL A 209 -8.81 -5.00 -2.78
N GLY A 210 -8.05 -5.82 -3.52
CA GLY A 210 -7.78 -5.63 -4.94
C GLY A 210 -9.06 -5.65 -5.78
N ILE A 211 -9.90 -6.68 -5.61
CA ILE A 211 -11.14 -6.85 -6.39
C ILE A 211 -12.14 -5.73 -6.09
N ILE A 212 -12.47 -5.54 -4.79
CA ILE A 212 -13.46 -4.53 -4.38
C ILE A 212 -12.93 -3.12 -4.67
N GLY A 213 -11.64 -2.89 -4.46
CA GLY A 213 -11.00 -1.60 -4.70
C GLY A 213 -11.06 -1.19 -6.18
N ILE A 214 -10.76 -2.08 -7.12
CA ILE A 214 -10.85 -1.79 -8.56
C ILE A 214 -12.30 -1.49 -8.98
N LEU A 215 -13.27 -2.24 -8.47
CA LEU A 215 -14.69 -1.97 -8.74
C LEU A 215 -15.09 -0.59 -8.19
N ALA A 216 -14.63 -0.26 -6.99
CA ALA A 216 -14.87 1.05 -6.38
C ALA A 216 -14.20 2.17 -7.18
N ASP A 217 -12.94 2.01 -7.60
CA ASP A 217 -12.18 3.00 -8.38
C ASP A 217 -12.90 3.36 -9.68
N TRP A 218 -13.28 2.35 -10.45
CA TRP A 218 -14.02 2.57 -11.68
C TRP A 218 -15.41 3.12 -11.43
N GLY A 219 -16.15 2.59 -10.44
CA GLY A 219 -17.49 3.06 -10.09
C GLY A 219 -17.51 4.51 -9.62
N LEU A 220 -16.62 4.89 -8.73
CA LEU A 220 -16.49 6.26 -8.22
C LEU A 220 -16.06 7.24 -9.31
N PHE A 221 -15.12 6.83 -10.16
CA PHE A 221 -14.69 7.66 -11.28
C PHE A 221 -15.80 7.88 -12.32
N LEU A 222 -16.56 6.84 -12.65
CA LEU A 222 -17.73 6.97 -13.51
C LEU A 222 -18.79 7.87 -12.88
N GLY A 223 -19.08 7.67 -11.59
CA GLY A 223 -20.00 8.54 -10.87
C GLY A 223 -19.56 10.01 -10.95
N TYR A 224 -18.27 10.28 -10.72
CA TYR A 224 -17.73 11.63 -10.90
C TYR A 224 -17.96 12.16 -12.31
N PHE A 225 -17.71 11.34 -13.33
CA PHE A 225 -17.86 11.72 -14.72
C PHE A 225 -19.30 12.06 -15.12
N PHE A 226 -20.28 11.38 -14.53
CA PHE A 226 -21.70 11.66 -14.77
C PHE A 226 -22.21 12.88 -14.02
N PHE A 227 -21.76 13.08 -12.79
CA PHE A 227 -22.27 14.13 -11.91
C PHE A 227 -21.52 15.46 -12.03
N PHE A 228 -20.25 15.44 -12.41
CA PHE A 228 -19.45 16.64 -12.52
C PHE A 228 -19.15 16.95 -14.00
N LYS A 229 -19.67 18.05 -14.49
CA LYS A 229 -19.35 18.59 -15.83
C LYS A 229 -17.96 19.24 -15.78
N ASP A 230 -16.90 18.45 -15.71
CA ASP A 230 -15.54 18.98 -15.75
C ASP A 230 -15.13 19.18 -17.23
N SER A 231 -14.77 20.41 -17.57
CA SER A 231 -14.30 20.79 -18.91
C SER A 231 -13.05 20.02 -19.37
N LEU A 232 -12.27 19.49 -18.41
CA LEU A 232 -11.07 18.69 -18.69
C LEU A 232 -11.42 17.30 -19.29
N ILE A 233 -12.64 16.80 -19.09
CA ILE A 233 -13.05 15.45 -19.52
C ILE A 233 -14.19 15.51 -20.55
N GLN A 234 -14.14 16.43 -21.50
CA GLN A 234 -15.08 16.43 -22.63
C GLN A 234 -14.68 15.33 -23.63
N LEU A 235 -15.15 14.10 -23.37
CA LEU A 235 -15.00 13.00 -24.32
C LEU A 235 -16.08 13.06 -25.40
N ARG A 236 -15.69 12.71 -26.64
CA ARG A 236 -16.65 12.46 -27.71
C ARG A 236 -17.57 11.31 -27.29
N TRP A 237 -18.85 11.41 -27.66
CA TRP A 237 -19.87 10.38 -27.38
C TRP A 237 -19.38 8.94 -27.73
N GLN A 238 -18.73 8.77 -28.89
CA GLN A 238 -18.18 7.48 -29.32
C GLN A 238 -17.14 6.91 -28.34
N THR A 239 -16.27 7.76 -27.79
CA THR A 239 -15.27 7.35 -26.81
C THR A 239 -15.94 6.96 -25.48
N ARG A 240 -17.04 7.63 -25.08
CA ARG A 240 -17.80 7.25 -23.88
C ARG A 240 -18.40 5.86 -24.02
N ILE A 241 -19.05 5.57 -25.18
CA ILE A 241 -19.62 4.24 -25.45
C ILE A 241 -18.53 3.17 -25.42
N LEU A 242 -17.39 3.42 -26.07
CA LEU A 242 -16.27 2.48 -26.09
C LEU A 242 -15.78 2.17 -24.68
N ILE A 243 -15.62 3.18 -23.84
CA ILE A 243 -15.18 3.01 -22.45
C ILE A 243 -16.20 2.20 -21.65
N ILE A 244 -17.49 2.56 -21.73
CA ILE A 244 -18.55 1.81 -21.05
C ILE A 244 -18.56 0.35 -21.52
N PHE A 245 -18.42 0.12 -22.82
CA PHE A 245 -18.37 -1.21 -23.40
C PHE A 245 -17.15 -2.02 -22.90
N CYS A 246 -15.95 -1.44 -22.95
CA CYS A 246 -14.73 -2.09 -22.42
C CYS A 246 -14.84 -2.39 -20.92
N MET A 247 -15.43 -1.49 -20.15
CA MET A 247 -15.66 -1.69 -18.73
C MET A 247 -16.69 -2.79 -18.46
N SER A 248 -17.78 -2.80 -19.22
CA SER A 248 -18.79 -3.86 -19.10
C SER A 248 -18.16 -5.23 -19.38
N ILE A 249 -17.33 -5.33 -20.41
CA ILE A 249 -16.56 -6.55 -20.71
C ILE A 249 -15.63 -6.91 -19.55
N ALA A 250 -14.88 -5.96 -19.01
CA ALA A 250 -13.95 -6.21 -17.89
C ALA A 250 -14.70 -6.67 -16.63
N ILE A 251 -15.87 -6.06 -16.33
CA ILE A 251 -16.71 -6.45 -15.20
C ILE A 251 -17.29 -7.86 -15.43
N VAL A 252 -17.84 -8.11 -16.60
CA VAL A 252 -18.40 -9.44 -16.95
C VAL A 252 -17.31 -10.50 -16.93
N TYR A 253 -16.15 -10.23 -17.51
CA TYR A 253 -15.03 -11.16 -17.52
C TYR A 253 -14.49 -11.43 -16.12
N SER A 254 -14.33 -10.40 -15.28
CA SER A 254 -13.94 -10.59 -13.87
C SER A 254 -15.02 -11.34 -13.07
N ALA A 255 -16.31 -11.11 -13.36
CA ALA A 255 -17.39 -11.87 -12.76
C ALA A 255 -17.39 -13.34 -13.21
N ILE A 256 -17.10 -13.62 -14.48
CA ILE A 256 -16.97 -14.99 -15.00
C ILE A 256 -15.78 -15.70 -14.36
N ILE A 257 -14.60 -15.08 -14.32
CA ILE A 257 -13.42 -15.66 -13.65
C ILE A 257 -13.73 -15.91 -12.18
N THR A 258 -14.35 -14.96 -11.49
CA THR A 258 -14.74 -15.13 -10.09
C THR A 258 -15.74 -16.29 -9.95
N TYR A 259 -16.71 -16.40 -10.84
CA TYR A 259 -17.73 -17.46 -10.84
C TYR A 259 -17.13 -18.83 -11.15
N GLU A 260 -16.27 -18.94 -12.18
CA GLU A 260 -15.56 -20.19 -12.50
C GLU A 260 -14.64 -20.62 -11.34
N THR A 261 -13.95 -19.66 -10.72
CA THR A 261 -13.12 -19.89 -9.55
C THR A 261 -13.98 -20.35 -8.36
N ILE A 262 -15.17 -19.76 -8.16
CA ILE A 262 -16.12 -20.17 -7.12
C ILE A 262 -16.60 -21.62 -7.34
N ILE A 263 -16.93 -22.00 -8.56
CA ILE A 263 -17.42 -23.35 -8.87
C ILE A 263 -16.30 -24.39 -8.76
N GLN A 264 -15.09 -24.04 -9.19
CA GLN A 264 -13.96 -24.96 -9.23
C GLN A 264 -13.39 -25.27 -7.84
N TYR A 265 -13.55 -24.34 -6.88
CA TYR A 265 -12.96 -24.42 -5.53
C TYR A 265 -13.99 -24.53 -4.39
N ASP A 266 -15.15 -25.09 -4.68
CA ASP A 266 -16.18 -25.56 -3.75
C ASP A 266 -16.30 -24.76 -2.42
N ASN A 267 -17.40 -24.03 -2.25
CA ASN A 267 -17.83 -23.32 -1.02
C ASN A 267 -16.84 -22.30 -0.39
N PHE A 268 -15.51 -22.48 -0.52
CA PHE A 268 -14.53 -21.63 0.15
C PHE A 268 -14.55 -20.18 -0.32
N THR A 269 -14.69 -19.95 -1.63
CA THR A 269 -14.72 -18.58 -2.15
C THR A 269 -16.02 -17.89 -1.76
N LEU A 270 -17.14 -18.61 -1.73
CA LEU A 270 -18.42 -18.11 -1.21
C LEU A 270 -18.35 -17.83 0.29
N GLU A 271 -17.77 -18.72 1.07
CA GLU A 271 -17.52 -18.48 2.49
C GLU A 271 -16.63 -17.26 2.70
N ARG A 272 -15.58 -17.11 1.89
CA ARG A 272 -14.64 -15.98 1.99
C ARG A 272 -15.29 -14.64 1.70
N PHE A 273 -16.28 -14.57 0.80
CA PHE A 273 -17.06 -13.35 0.52
C PHE A 273 -18.35 -13.29 1.34
N SER A 274 -18.66 -14.31 2.13
CA SER A 274 -19.79 -14.24 3.05
C SER A 274 -19.56 -13.19 4.13
N ALA A 275 -20.63 -12.51 4.56
CA ALA A 275 -20.54 -11.49 5.60
C ALA A 275 -19.93 -12.06 6.90
N ASN A 276 -20.20 -13.34 7.21
CA ASN A 276 -19.70 -14.00 8.41
C ASN A 276 -18.18 -14.22 8.38
N SER A 277 -17.60 -14.62 7.25
CA SER A 277 -16.14 -14.82 7.14
C SER A 277 -15.37 -13.51 6.97
N LEU A 278 -16.02 -12.47 6.44
CA LEU A 278 -15.43 -11.13 6.35
C LEU A 278 -15.20 -10.52 7.73
N VAL A 279 -16.06 -10.84 8.68
CA VAL A 279 -16.09 -10.19 10.00
C VAL A 279 -15.46 -11.08 11.07
N SER A 280 -15.70 -12.41 11.07
CA SER A 280 -15.41 -13.26 12.24
C SER A 280 -13.92 -13.38 12.59
N SER A 281 -13.04 -13.67 11.63
CA SER A 281 -11.60 -13.87 11.94
C SER A 281 -10.89 -12.55 12.27
N ARG A 282 -11.22 -11.48 11.55
CA ARG A 282 -10.66 -10.16 11.84
C ARG A 282 -11.21 -9.54 13.09
N GLU A 283 -12.49 -9.74 13.36
CA GLU A 283 -13.11 -9.29 14.61
C GLU A 283 -12.45 -9.97 15.81
N GLN A 284 -12.18 -11.26 15.72
CA GLN A 284 -11.43 -11.98 16.75
C GLN A 284 -10.03 -11.39 16.95
N LEU A 285 -9.27 -11.14 15.87
CA LEU A 285 -7.95 -10.52 15.95
C LEU A 285 -8.00 -9.11 16.56
N ILE A 286 -8.96 -8.28 16.14
CA ILE A 286 -9.16 -6.96 16.70
C ILE A 286 -9.53 -7.03 18.19
N ASN A 287 -10.39 -7.96 18.56
CA ASN A 287 -10.81 -8.15 19.97
C ASN A 287 -9.63 -8.65 20.81
N THR A 288 -8.81 -9.58 20.29
CA THR A 288 -7.57 -10.00 20.95
C THR A 288 -6.60 -8.82 21.11
N GLY A 289 -6.42 -8.00 20.07
CA GLY A 289 -5.60 -6.80 20.14
C GLY A 289 -6.11 -5.80 21.18
N LYS A 290 -7.43 -5.58 21.27
CA LYS A 290 -8.06 -4.75 22.31
C LYS A 290 -7.82 -5.32 23.70
N GLN A 291 -7.89 -6.64 23.86
CA GLN A 291 -7.59 -7.29 25.14
C GLN A 291 -6.15 -7.02 25.54
N VAL A 292 -5.17 -7.26 24.67
CA VAL A 292 -3.74 -6.95 24.95
C VAL A 292 -3.55 -5.49 25.31
N ILE A 293 -4.19 -4.57 24.59
CA ILE A 293 -4.09 -3.12 24.86
C ILE A 293 -4.73 -2.75 26.19
N SER A 294 -5.81 -3.42 26.61
CA SER A 294 -6.47 -3.15 27.91
C SER A 294 -5.61 -3.55 29.11
N GLU A 295 -4.64 -4.43 28.91
CA GLU A 295 -3.71 -4.90 29.94
C GLU A 295 -2.41 -4.06 29.99
N PHE A 296 -2.32 -2.97 29.24
CA PHE A 296 -1.14 -2.11 29.20
C PHE A 296 -0.83 -1.49 30.57
N ASN A 297 0.40 -1.62 31.01
CA ASN A 297 0.92 -0.84 32.12
C ASN A 297 1.22 0.62 31.67
N LEU A 298 1.52 1.51 32.61
CA LEU A 298 1.72 2.93 32.32
C LEU A 298 2.78 3.18 31.23
N THR A 299 3.85 2.41 31.22
CA THR A 299 4.93 2.56 30.25
C THR A 299 4.51 2.05 28.86
N GLU A 300 3.75 0.96 28.82
CA GLU A 300 3.16 0.44 27.57
C GLU A 300 2.09 1.38 27.00
N VAL A 301 1.34 2.07 27.88
CA VAL A 301 0.41 3.14 27.44
C VAL A 301 1.17 4.27 26.73
N LEU A 302 2.37 4.62 27.19
CA LEU A 302 3.17 5.68 26.58
C LEU A 302 3.88 5.23 25.30
N LEU A 303 4.54 4.06 25.32
CA LEU A 303 5.52 3.61 24.33
C LEU A 303 5.12 2.33 23.57
N GLY A 304 4.05 1.64 23.99
CA GLY A 304 3.63 0.37 23.41
C GLY A 304 4.50 -0.82 23.84
N LYS A 305 4.30 -1.94 23.13
CA LYS A 305 5.05 -3.19 23.34
C LYS A 305 6.17 -3.40 22.31
N GLY A 306 6.39 -2.46 21.39
CA GLY A 306 7.20 -2.67 20.19
C GLY A 306 6.47 -3.52 19.15
N ILE A 307 7.06 -3.62 17.96
CA ILE A 307 6.39 -4.31 16.83
C ILE A 307 6.37 -5.82 17.06
N SER A 308 7.52 -6.43 17.31
CA SER A 308 7.63 -7.87 17.55
C SER A 308 6.94 -8.29 18.85
N GLY A 309 7.12 -7.51 19.94
CA GLY A 309 6.51 -7.77 21.24
C GLY A 309 4.98 -7.68 21.21
N GLY A 310 4.43 -6.70 20.50
CA GLY A 310 2.98 -6.57 20.31
C GLY A 310 2.39 -7.75 19.54
N ARG A 311 3.02 -8.14 18.44
CA ARG A 311 2.58 -9.28 17.61
C ARG A 311 2.70 -10.61 18.34
N PHE A 312 3.75 -10.79 19.13
CA PHE A 312 3.90 -11.95 20.00
C PHE A 312 2.77 -12.01 21.04
N ALA A 313 2.43 -10.89 21.67
CA ALA A 313 1.36 -10.83 22.66
C ALA A 313 -0.01 -11.18 22.05
N VAL A 314 -0.27 -10.75 20.81
CA VAL A 314 -1.50 -11.14 20.08
C VAL A 314 -1.47 -12.62 19.73
N ALA A 315 -0.37 -13.14 19.20
CA ALA A 315 -0.25 -14.54 18.83
C ALA A 315 -0.45 -15.46 20.04
N SER A 316 0.12 -15.15 21.19
CA SER A 316 0.01 -15.95 22.42
C SER A 316 -1.42 -16.16 22.92
N ILE A 317 -2.35 -15.28 22.55
CA ILE A 317 -3.77 -15.38 22.92
C ILE A 317 -4.59 -15.97 21.76
N TYR A 318 -4.31 -15.54 20.52
CA TYR A 318 -5.10 -15.92 19.35
C TYR A 318 -4.80 -17.33 18.85
N ASP A 319 -3.52 -17.62 18.68
CA ASP A 319 -3.01 -18.93 18.25
C ASP A 319 -1.61 -19.15 18.83
N PRO A 320 -1.52 -19.87 19.96
CA PRO A 320 -0.25 -20.12 20.65
C PRO A 320 0.80 -20.88 19.81
N GLU A 321 0.41 -21.53 18.73
CA GLU A 321 1.33 -22.22 17.81
C GLU A 321 2.03 -21.24 16.86
N GLU A 322 1.41 -20.09 16.56
CA GLU A 322 2.04 -19.02 15.80
C GLU A 322 2.94 -18.17 16.71
N LYS A 323 4.16 -17.87 16.25
CA LYS A 323 5.10 -17.03 17.02
C LYS A 323 4.73 -15.56 17.01
N VAL A 324 4.17 -15.06 15.90
CA VAL A 324 3.81 -13.65 15.69
C VAL A 324 2.55 -13.54 14.86
N LYS A 325 1.65 -12.64 15.25
CA LYS A 325 0.38 -12.40 14.55
C LYS A 325 0.05 -10.92 14.50
N ASN A 326 -0.31 -10.43 13.31
CA ASN A 326 -0.78 -9.05 13.11
C ASN A 326 -2.28 -8.97 13.45
N ILE A 327 -2.72 -7.80 13.94
CA ILE A 327 -4.16 -7.56 14.18
C ILE A 327 -4.92 -7.39 12.85
N GLU A 328 -4.22 -7.12 11.77
CA GLU A 328 -4.80 -6.78 10.45
C GLU A 328 -5.65 -5.49 10.49
N SER A 329 -5.29 -4.57 11.37
CA SER A 329 -5.79 -3.21 11.43
C SER A 329 -4.67 -2.28 11.86
N ASP A 330 -4.21 -1.43 10.93
CA ASP A 330 -3.05 -0.57 11.17
C ASP A 330 -3.20 0.34 12.39
N PHE A 331 -4.41 0.80 12.68
CA PHE A 331 -4.64 1.66 13.85
C PHE A 331 -4.35 0.91 15.17
N TYR A 332 -4.81 -0.32 15.30
CA TYR A 332 -4.55 -1.13 16.50
C TYR A 332 -3.11 -1.61 16.53
N ASP A 333 -2.52 -1.97 15.38
CA ASP A 333 -1.11 -2.36 15.28
C ASP A 333 -0.18 -1.20 15.69
N ILE A 334 -0.51 0.05 15.32
CA ILE A 334 0.22 1.24 15.73
C ILE A 334 0.12 1.45 17.24
N ILE A 335 -1.07 1.38 17.82
CA ILE A 335 -1.24 1.57 19.27
C ILE A 335 -0.55 0.44 20.04
N LEU A 336 -0.69 -0.79 19.57
CA LEU A 336 -0.05 -1.96 20.19
C LEU A 336 1.48 -1.80 20.20
N SER A 337 2.05 -1.36 19.07
CA SER A 337 3.50 -1.23 18.89
C SER A 337 4.09 0.00 19.58
N PHE A 338 3.38 1.14 19.55
CA PHE A 338 3.92 2.45 19.96
C PHE A 338 3.16 3.11 21.11
N GLY A 339 2.15 2.46 21.68
CA GLY A 339 1.32 2.99 22.75
C GLY A 339 0.32 4.07 22.29
N PHE A 340 -0.43 4.58 23.26
CA PHE A 340 -1.43 5.61 22.95
C PHE A 340 -0.82 6.97 22.64
N VAL A 341 0.27 7.35 23.31
CA VAL A 341 0.86 8.67 23.14
C VAL A 341 1.59 8.74 21.81
N LEU A 342 2.58 7.86 21.61
CA LEU A 342 3.39 7.88 20.42
C LEU A 342 2.61 7.39 19.19
N GLY A 343 1.88 6.28 19.34
CA GLY A 343 1.00 5.75 18.29
C GLY A 343 -0.10 6.75 17.92
N GLY A 344 -0.68 7.44 18.92
CA GLY A 344 -1.64 8.51 18.70
C GLY A 344 -1.06 9.67 17.87
N LEU A 345 0.17 10.09 18.14
CA LEU A 345 0.86 11.11 17.33
C LEU A 345 1.09 10.65 15.88
N ILE A 346 1.47 9.38 15.68
CA ILE A 346 1.61 8.79 14.35
C ILE A 346 0.27 8.82 13.60
N ILE A 347 -0.81 8.37 14.23
CA ILE A 347 -2.16 8.36 13.64
C ILE A 347 -2.60 9.78 13.32
N LEU A 348 -2.44 10.74 14.24
CA LEU A 348 -2.78 12.15 14.01
C LEU A 348 -2.00 12.77 12.86
N ALA A 349 -0.71 12.46 12.72
CA ALA A 349 0.10 12.92 11.60
C ALA A 349 -0.44 12.38 10.26
N GLN A 350 -0.87 11.14 10.22
CA GLN A 350 -1.46 10.52 9.02
C GLN A 350 -2.83 11.09 8.70
N LEU A 351 -3.70 11.27 9.70
CA LEU A 351 -5.01 11.92 9.52
C LEU A 351 -4.83 13.36 9.03
N PHE A 352 -3.82 14.07 9.53
CA PHE A 352 -3.49 15.40 9.04
C PHE A 352 -3.07 15.38 7.56
N LEU A 353 -2.24 14.43 7.13
CA LEU A 353 -1.88 14.27 5.72
C LEU A 353 -3.11 14.00 4.86
N VAL A 354 -3.97 13.06 5.27
CA VAL A 354 -5.24 12.78 4.58
C VAL A 354 -6.09 14.03 4.46
N PHE A 355 -6.23 14.80 5.55
CA PHE A 355 -6.96 16.05 5.53
C PHE A 355 -6.38 17.05 4.51
N GLN A 356 -5.04 17.14 4.38
CA GLN A 356 -4.41 18.01 3.37
C GLN A 356 -4.75 17.57 1.93
N PHE A 357 -4.93 16.28 1.66
CA PHE A 357 -5.36 15.78 0.35
C PHE A 357 -6.85 15.95 0.08
N ILE A 358 -7.69 15.91 1.12
CA ILE A 358 -9.15 16.08 0.99
C ILE A 358 -9.55 17.56 0.92
N ARG A 359 -8.87 18.42 1.67
CA ARG A 359 -9.16 19.86 1.76
C ARG A 359 -9.32 20.58 0.42
N PRO A 360 -8.45 20.37 -0.61
CA PRO A 360 -8.58 21.06 -1.90
C PRO A 360 -9.92 20.80 -2.61
N PHE A 361 -10.53 19.63 -2.40
CA PHE A 361 -11.80 19.31 -3.02
C PHE A 361 -12.96 20.15 -2.46
N PHE A 362 -12.93 20.50 -1.16
CA PHE A 362 -13.96 21.31 -0.54
C PHE A 362 -13.81 22.82 -0.81
N ILE A 363 -12.65 23.26 -1.24
CA ILE A 363 -12.40 24.67 -1.59
C ILE A 363 -12.85 24.88 -3.04
N LYS A 364 -13.94 25.64 -3.25
CA LYS A 364 -14.53 25.88 -4.59
C LYS A 364 -13.50 26.26 -5.67
N ARG A 365 -12.49 27.08 -5.32
CA ARG A 365 -11.47 27.55 -6.26
C ARG A 365 -10.46 26.46 -6.71
N SER A 366 -10.25 25.42 -5.90
CA SER A 366 -9.30 24.32 -6.19
C SER A 366 -10.00 23.02 -6.54
N ARG A 367 -11.33 23.04 -6.66
CA ARG A 367 -12.14 21.86 -6.96
C ARG A 367 -11.95 21.46 -8.43
N ASN A 368 -11.25 20.37 -8.67
CA ASN A 368 -11.01 19.79 -9.98
C ASN A 368 -10.99 18.26 -9.89
N SER A 369 -10.89 17.60 -11.05
CA SER A 369 -10.87 16.14 -11.11
C SER A 369 -9.72 15.50 -10.32
N LEU A 370 -8.54 16.13 -10.31
CA LEU A 370 -7.40 15.63 -9.55
C LEU A 370 -7.66 15.73 -8.03
N SER A 371 -8.20 16.87 -7.56
CA SER A 371 -8.54 17.02 -6.13
C SER A 371 -9.62 16.03 -5.68
N PHE A 372 -10.54 15.67 -6.55
CA PHE A 372 -11.53 14.62 -6.30
C PHE A 372 -10.87 13.25 -6.14
N ILE A 373 -10.01 12.87 -7.09
CA ILE A 373 -9.29 11.59 -7.09
C ILE A 373 -8.39 11.45 -5.87
N THR A 374 -7.64 12.48 -5.53
CA THR A 374 -6.78 12.46 -4.34
C THR A 374 -7.61 12.36 -3.05
N SER A 375 -8.78 12.98 -3.00
CA SER A 375 -9.70 12.87 -1.86
C SER A 375 -10.25 11.45 -1.72
N ILE A 376 -10.73 10.85 -2.82
CA ILE A 376 -11.21 9.47 -2.83
C ILE A 376 -10.09 8.50 -2.44
N GLY A 377 -8.92 8.60 -3.07
CA GLY A 377 -7.77 7.76 -2.76
C GLY A 377 -7.38 7.84 -1.28
N SER A 378 -7.44 9.03 -0.69
CA SER A 378 -7.18 9.22 0.74
C SER A 378 -8.23 8.57 1.64
N ILE A 379 -9.51 8.63 1.27
CA ILE A 379 -10.60 7.98 2.01
C ILE A 379 -10.51 6.46 1.88
N LEU A 380 -10.25 5.95 0.67
CA LEU A 380 -10.04 4.52 0.44
C LEU A 380 -8.85 4.00 1.24
N TRP A 381 -7.75 4.74 1.25
CA TRP A 381 -6.57 4.41 2.04
C TRP A 381 -6.87 4.31 3.54
N LEU A 382 -7.61 5.26 4.11
CA LEU A 382 -8.07 5.19 5.51
C LEU A 382 -8.98 3.98 5.75
N GLY A 383 -9.91 3.72 4.84
CA GLY A 383 -10.80 2.57 4.92
C GLY A 383 -10.00 1.25 4.94
N ILE A 384 -9.04 1.11 4.05
CA ILE A 384 -8.15 -0.06 3.97
C ILE A 384 -7.30 -0.18 5.24
N ALA A 385 -6.71 0.90 5.73
CA ALA A 385 -5.91 0.92 6.96
C ALA A 385 -6.71 0.42 8.17
N TYR A 386 -7.99 0.79 8.25
CA TYR A 386 -8.86 0.35 9.34
C TYR A 386 -9.32 -1.10 9.19
N THR A 387 -9.70 -1.52 7.98
CA THR A 387 -10.41 -2.79 7.75
C THR A 387 -9.50 -3.94 7.35
N ALA A 388 -8.39 -3.68 6.70
CA ALA A 388 -7.52 -4.69 6.12
C ALA A 388 -6.10 -4.68 6.70
N GLY A 389 -5.69 -3.57 7.34
CA GLY A 389 -4.30 -3.33 7.66
C GLY A 389 -3.46 -3.16 6.39
N HIS A 390 -2.16 -3.23 6.50
CA HIS A 390 -1.21 -3.20 5.38
C HIS A 390 -1.06 -1.86 4.64
N ALA A 391 -1.79 -0.81 5.06
CA ALA A 391 -1.69 0.50 4.42
C ALA A 391 -0.57 1.37 5.01
N PHE A 392 -0.27 1.22 6.30
CA PHE A 392 0.75 2.00 7.00
C PHE A 392 2.07 1.25 7.16
N PHE A 393 2.00 -0.04 7.47
CA PHE A 393 3.17 -0.82 7.84
C PHE A 393 3.80 -1.62 6.70
N GLN A 394 3.09 -1.79 5.58
CA GLN A 394 3.54 -2.65 4.49
C GLN A 394 3.73 -1.93 3.15
N LEU A 395 3.59 -0.61 3.11
CA LEU A 395 4.03 0.18 1.95
C LEU A 395 5.57 0.05 1.87
N ASN A 396 5.95 -0.99 1.16
CA ASN A 396 7.34 -1.30 0.85
C ASN A 396 7.92 -0.35 -0.18
#